data_0777a215d93ab7908f9dd31d7c569f1b
#
_entry.id   0777a215d93ab7908f9dd31d7c569f1b
#
_cell.length_a   1.000
_cell.length_b   1.000
_cell.length_c   1.000
_cell.angle_alpha   90.00
_cell.angle_beta   90.00
_cell.angle_gamma   90.00
#
_symmetry.space_group_name_H-M   'P 1'
#
loop_
_entity.id
_entity.type
_entity.pdbx_description
1 polymer ?
#
loop_
_entity_poly.entity_id
_entity_poly.type
_entity_poly.pdbx_seq_one_letter_code
_entity_poly.pdbx_strand_id
1 'polypeptide(L)'
;MSTERSNLSDRSGWTSFETDVAAVLDQLREGEVVTYGEVAAEAGHPGAARAVGSLLSRLPDAGFCWWRVVTTTGRLAPNCEQEQAERLRAEGVEVVDGRVRGLSR
;
A
#
# COMPACT_ATOMS: atom_id res chain seq x y z
N MET A 1 -2.42 10.79 28.27
CA MET A 1 -2.36 10.61 27.82
C MET A 1 -2.70 10.38 26.93
N SER A 2 -2.74 10.40 26.73
CA SER A 2 -3.05 10.24 25.89
C SER A 2 -3.44 9.69 25.15
N THR A 3 -3.66 9.38 25.12
CA THR A 3 -3.89 8.88 24.42
C THR A 3 -4.68 8.88 23.59
N GLU A 4 -5.05 9.32 23.24
CA GLU A 4 -5.75 9.36 22.45
C GLU A 4 -5.54 9.28 21.32
N ARG A 5 -5.17 9.16 21.12
CA ARG A 5 -4.71 9.12 20.14
C ARG A 5 -5.37 8.70 19.09
N SER A 6 -5.04 8.89 18.06
CA SER A 6 -5.73 8.61 16.88
C SER A 6 -6.04 7.16 16.68
N ASN A 7 -7.25 6.84 16.34
CA ASN A 7 -7.65 5.48 16.08
C ASN A 7 -7.07 4.92 14.80
N LEU A 8 -6.84 5.79 13.81
CA LEU A 8 -6.33 5.32 12.53
C LEU A 8 -4.93 4.76 12.64
N SER A 9 -4.15 5.25 13.59
CA SER A 9 -2.80 4.76 13.74
C SER A 9 -2.67 3.71 14.84
N ASP A 10 -3.74 3.37 15.49
CA ASP A 10 -3.67 2.38 16.56
C ASP A 10 -3.58 1.00 15.96
N ARG A 11 -2.45 0.36 16.16
CA ARG A 11 -2.17 -0.96 15.61
C ARG A 11 -2.05 -2.03 16.68
N SER A 12 -2.52 -1.72 17.89
CA SER A 12 -2.53 -2.71 18.93
C SER A 12 -3.53 -3.81 18.56
N GLY A 13 -3.17 -5.05 18.77
CA GLY A 13 -4.01 -6.15 18.37
C GLY A 13 -3.77 -6.66 16.97
N TRP A 14 -2.92 -5.99 16.22
CA TRP A 14 -2.57 -6.45 14.88
C TRP A 14 -1.63 -7.63 14.95
N THR A 15 -1.69 -8.49 13.93
CA THR A 15 -0.76 -9.61 13.83
C THR A 15 0.63 -9.11 13.47
N SER A 16 1.63 -9.99 13.61
CA SER A 16 2.98 -9.66 13.17
C SER A 16 3.01 -9.30 11.70
N PHE A 17 2.27 -10.05 10.88
CA PHE A 17 2.23 -9.79 9.46
C PHE A 17 1.70 -8.38 9.18
N GLU A 18 0.60 -8.03 9.83
CA GLU A 18 -0.01 -6.71 9.63
C GLU A 18 0.94 -5.60 10.03
N THR A 19 1.62 -5.78 11.16
CA THR A 19 2.57 -4.79 11.64
C THR A 19 3.76 -4.67 10.69
N ASP A 20 4.26 -5.81 10.21
CA ASP A 20 5.41 -5.81 9.31
C ASP A 20 5.08 -5.12 7.99
N VAL A 21 3.90 -5.40 7.44
CA VAL A 21 3.48 -4.75 6.20
C VAL A 21 3.32 -3.24 6.41
N ALA A 22 2.71 -2.86 7.51
CA ALA A 22 2.52 -1.44 7.80
C ALA A 22 3.85 -0.71 7.88
N ALA A 23 4.87 -1.35 8.48
CA ALA A 23 6.18 -0.73 8.59
C ALA A 23 6.80 -0.46 7.23
N VAL A 24 6.62 -1.40 6.30
CA VAL A 24 7.12 -1.21 4.93
C VAL A 24 6.41 -0.04 4.27
N LEU A 25 5.09 0.00 4.37
CA LEU A 25 4.31 1.05 3.73
C LEU A 25 4.61 2.42 4.31
N ASP A 26 4.86 2.48 5.62
CA ASP A 26 5.15 3.75 6.27
C ASP A 26 6.45 4.38 5.78
N GLN A 27 7.33 3.60 5.18
CA GLN A 27 8.59 4.10 4.68
C GLN A 27 8.53 4.54 3.23
N LEU A 28 7.42 4.30 2.56
CA LEU A 28 7.27 4.74 1.18
C LEU A 28 7.12 6.24 1.12
N ARG A 29 7.80 6.85 0.17
CA ARG A 29 7.73 8.28 -0.03
C ARG A 29 6.79 8.62 -1.16
N GLU A 30 6.40 9.87 -1.19
CA GLU A 30 5.56 10.40 -2.26
C GLU A 30 6.22 10.10 -3.60
N GLY A 31 5.48 9.52 -4.51
CA GLY A 31 5.98 9.19 -5.83
C GLY A 31 6.61 7.80 -5.94
N GLU A 32 6.82 7.13 -4.81
CA GLU A 32 7.33 5.77 -4.84
C GLU A 32 6.19 4.78 -5.03
N VAL A 33 6.35 3.86 -5.95
CA VAL A 33 5.36 2.83 -6.22
C VAL A 33 6.02 1.47 -6.11
N VAL A 34 5.35 0.57 -5.42
CA VAL A 34 5.87 -0.79 -5.23
C VAL A 34 4.79 -1.80 -5.60
N THR A 35 5.19 -3.05 -5.76
CA THR A 35 4.21 -4.11 -6.02
C THR A 35 3.84 -4.80 -4.73
N TYR A 36 2.71 -5.50 -4.77
CA TYR A 36 2.28 -6.29 -3.61
C TYR A 36 3.35 -7.31 -3.21
N GLY A 37 4.01 -7.90 -4.22
CA GLY A 37 5.07 -8.86 -3.93
C GLY A 37 6.29 -8.24 -3.27
N GLU A 38 6.62 -7.02 -3.69
CA GLU A 38 7.75 -6.31 -3.08
C GLU A 38 7.45 -5.96 -1.63
N VAL A 39 6.23 -5.54 -1.36
CA VAL A 39 5.82 -5.24 0.03
C VAL A 39 5.94 -6.50 0.87
N ALA A 40 5.43 -7.61 0.37
CA ALA A 40 5.48 -8.87 1.11
C ALA A 40 6.92 -9.28 1.40
N ALA A 41 7.79 -9.18 0.39
CA ALA A 41 9.18 -9.60 0.55
C ALA A 41 9.90 -8.70 1.56
N GLU A 42 9.68 -7.39 1.47
CA GLU A 42 10.35 -6.47 2.39
C GLU A 42 9.82 -6.60 3.81
N ALA A 43 8.59 -7.04 3.95
CA ALA A 43 8.01 -7.28 5.27
C ALA A 43 8.49 -8.61 5.87
N GLY A 44 9.30 -9.37 5.13
CA GLY A 44 9.79 -10.64 5.64
C GLY A 44 8.88 -11.82 5.35
N HIS A 45 7.92 -11.64 4.44
CA HIS A 45 6.94 -12.67 4.09
C HIS A 45 6.89 -12.87 2.59
N PRO A 46 8.01 -13.29 1.95
CA PRO A 46 8.01 -13.45 0.50
C PRO A 46 6.93 -14.44 0.07
N GLY A 47 6.29 -14.14 -1.04
CA GLY A 47 5.21 -14.97 -1.53
C GLY A 47 3.84 -14.62 -0.98
N ALA A 48 3.74 -13.63 -0.10
CA ALA A 48 2.48 -13.29 0.52
C ALA A 48 1.79 -12.09 -0.14
N ALA A 49 2.01 -11.89 -1.44
CA ALA A 49 1.43 -10.75 -2.14
C ALA A 49 -0.08 -10.69 -2.01
N ARG A 50 -0.74 -11.85 -2.13
CA ARG A 50 -2.19 -11.88 -2.02
C ARG A 50 -2.65 -11.46 -0.64
N ALA A 51 -1.93 -11.87 0.40
CA ALA A 51 -2.28 -11.49 1.76
C ALA A 51 -2.11 -9.98 1.98
N VAL A 52 -1.10 -9.37 1.33
CA VAL A 52 -0.94 -7.92 1.39
C VAL A 52 -2.15 -7.24 0.78
N GLY A 53 -2.57 -7.68 -0.40
CA GLY A 53 -3.75 -7.11 -1.04
C GLY A 53 -4.99 -7.25 -0.19
N SER A 54 -5.16 -8.41 0.42
CA SER A 54 -6.30 -8.65 1.29
C SER A 54 -6.29 -7.74 2.51
N LEU A 55 -5.11 -7.55 3.09
CA LEU A 55 -4.97 -6.66 4.23
C LEU A 55 -5.36 -5.23 3.89
N LEU A 56 -4.85 -4.72 2.77
CA LEU A 56 -5.14 -3.34 2.37
C LEU A 56 -6.63 -3.15 2.07
N SER A 57 -7.29 -4.19 1.54
CA SER A 57 -8.73 -4.13 1.27
C SER A 57 -9.54 -4.15 2.56
N ARG A 58 -9.10 -4.88 3.56
CA ARG A 58 -9.84 -5.03 4.81
C ARG A 58 -9.75 -3.81 5.70
N LEU A 59 -8.67 -3.06 5.60
CA LEU A 59 -8.41 -1.96 6.52
C LEU A 59 -8.18 -0.66 5.77
N PRO A 60 -9.18 -0.21 4.99
CA PRO A 60 -8.99 0.98 4.15
C PRO A 60 -8.74 2.24 4.96
N ASP A 61 -9.19 2.28 6.21
CA ASP A 61 -9.05 3.47 7.04
C ASP A 61 -7.89 3.39 8.02
N ALA A 62 -6.99 2.44 7.81
CA ALA A 62 -5.88 2.26 8.75
C ALA A 62 -4.70 3.21 8.49
N GLY A 63 -4.83 4.12 7.54
CA GLY A 63 -3.78 5.09 7.26
C GLY A 63 -2.71 4.59 6.32
N PHE A 64 -2.95 3.47 5.67
CA PHE A 64 -1.99 2.94 4.69
C PHE A 64 -1.94 3.82 3.45
N CYS A 65 -0.75 3.96 2.87
CA CYS A 65 -0.62 4.57 1.56
C CYS A 65 -0.86 3.50 0.50
N TRP A 66 -2.05 2.93 0.51
CA TRP A 66 -2.40 1.80 -0.34
C TRP A 66 -2.26 2.11 -1.82
N TRP A 67 -2.44 3.38 -2.19
CA TRP A 67 -2.40 3.77 -3.60
C TRP A 67 -1.01 3.63 -4.20
N ARG A 68 0.01 3.47 -3.37
CA ARG A 68 1.38 3.28 -3.85
C ARG A 68 1.72 1.83 -4.11
N VAL A 69 0.74 0.93 -3.95
CA VAL A 69 0.97 -0.50 -4.14
C VAL A 69 0.16 -0.99 -5.33
N VAL A 70 0.84 -1.63 -6.27
CA VAL A 70 0.21 -2.10 -7.51
C VAL A 70 0.58 -3.55 -7.76
N THR A 71 -0.04 -4.16 -8.78
CA THR A 71 0.31 -5.53 -9.13
C THR A 71 1.70 -5.58 -9.78
N THR A 72 2.21 -6.78 -9.97
CA THR A 72 3.52 -6.99 -10.58
C THR A 72 3.63 -6.33 -11.95
N THR A 73 2.53 -6.24 -12.68
CA THR A 73 2.53 -5.62 -13.99
C THR A 73 2.18 -4.14 -13.94
N GLY A 74 2.08 -3.57 -12.75
CA GLY A 74 1.79 -2.15 -12.58
C GLY A 74 0.32 -1.79 -12.60
N ARG A 75 -0.57 -2.79 -12.58
CA ARG A 75 -2.00 -2.52 -12.64
C ARG A 75 -2.52 -2.03 -11.31
N LEU A 76 -3.49 -1.13 -11.39
CA LEU A 76 -4.11 -0.55 -10.19
C LEU A 76 -5.05 -1.54 -9.53
N ALA A 77 -5.43 -1.24 -8.30
CA ALA A 77 -6.32 -2.12 -7.53
C ALA A 77 -7.70 -2.15 -8.15
N PRO A 78 -8.30 -3.34 -8.29
CA PRO A 78 -9.65 -3.45 -8.83
C PRO A 78 -10.63 -2.63 -7.99
N ASN A 79 -11.60 -2.02 -8.66
CA ASN A 79 -12.66 -1.24 -8.03
C ASN A 79 -12.21 0.08 -7.40
N CYS A 80 -10.92 0.36 -7.40
CA CYS A 80 -10.39 1.61 -6.85
C CYS A 80 -9.50 2.33 -7.86
N GLU A 81 -9.56 1.90 -9.12
CA GLU A 81 -8.61 2.38 -10.11
C GLU A 81 -8.63 3.88 -10.28
N GLN A 82 -9.81 4.47 -10.32
CA GLN A 82 -9.89 5.90 -10.54
C GLN A 82 -9.29 6.68 -9.38
N GLU A 83 -9.66 6.33 -8.17
CA GLU A 83 -9.12 7.02 -7.01
C GLU A 83 -7.63 6.82 -6.89
N GLN A 84 -7.17 5.60 -7.13
CA GLN A 84 -5.74 5.30 -7.06
C GLN A 84 -4.97 6.11 -8.10
N ALA A 85 -5.49 6.17 -9.33
CA ALA A 85 -4.84 6.93 -10.38
C ALA A 85 -4.75 8.41 -10.03
N GLU A 86 -5.81 8.96 -9.46
CA GLU A 86 -5.82 10.37 -9.07
C GLU A 86 -4.76 10.66 -8.02
N ARG A 87 -4.65 9.78 -7.02
CA ARG A 87 -3.66 9.97 -5.95
C ARG A 87 -2.25 9.84 -6.47
N LEU A 88 -2.01 8.86 -7.35
CA LEU A 88 -0.68 8.66 -7.92
C LEU A 88 -0.28 9.83 -8.81
N ARG A 89 -1.21 10.31 -9.63
CA ARG A 89 -0.91 11.45 -10.50
C ARG A 89 -0.61 12.70 -9.68
N ALA A 90 -1.29 12.86 -8.56
CA ALA A 90 -1.01 13.98 -7.66
C ALA A 90 0.41 13.91 -7.09
N GLU A 91 1.00 12.72 -7.06
CA GLU A 91 2.38 12.54 -6.59
C GLU A 91 3.37 12.55 -7.75
N GLY A 92 2.92 12.85 -8.95
CA GLY A 92 3.82 12.90 -10.10
C GLY A 92 4.03 11.57 -10.80
N VAL A 93 3.25 10.56 -10.46
CA VAL A 93 3.38 9.24 -11.07
C VAL A 93 2.54 9.19 -12.33
N GLU A 94 3.11 8.66 -13.40
CA GLU A 94 2.39 8.53 -14.65
C GLU A 94 1.53 7.28 -14.64
N VAL A 95 0.24 7.46 -14.92
CA VAL A 95 -0.70 6.34 -14.99
C VAL A 95 -1.41 6.40 -16.33
N VAL A 96 -1.31 5.32 -17.10
CA VAL A 96 -1.91 5.24 -18.43
C VAL A 96 -2.62 3.91 -18.56
N ASP A 97 -3.88 3.94 -18.97
CA ASP A 97 -4.69 2.74 -19.21
C ASP A 97 -4.70 1.80 -18.01
N GLY A 98 -4.84 2.37 -16.82
CA GLY A 98 -4.95 1.59 -15.60
C GLY A 98 -3.64 0.98 -15.13
N ARG A 99 -2.51 1.47 -15.61
CA ARG A 99 -1.21 0.97 -15.23
C ARG A 99 -0.25 2.10 -14.92
N VAL A 100 0.60 1.85 -13.95
CA VAL A 100 1.68 2.77 -13.62
C VAL A 100 2.82 2.55 -14.62
N ARG A 101 3.38 3.64 -15.11
CA ARG A 101 4.53 3.62 -16.00
C ARG A 101 5.76 3.88 -15.17
N GLY A 102 6.79 3.06 -15.38
CA GLY A 102 8.07 3.30 -14.72
C GLY A 102 8.02 3.13 -13.22
N LEU A 103 7.84 1.88 -12.76
CA LEU A 103 7.86 1.60 -11.34
C LEU A 103 9.15 2.11 -10.73
N SER A 104 9.05 2.66 -9.52
CA SER A 104 10.20 3.30 -8.90
C SER A 104 11.21 2.31 -8.30
N ARG A 105 10.89 1.04 -8.28
CA ARG A 105 11.80 0.04 -7.70
C ARG A 105 12.05 -1.09 -8.66
#